data_7c1627194c0ca022f704b28b2f5d69c8
#
_entry.id   7c1627194c0ca022f704b28b2f5d69c8
#
_cell.length_a   1.000
_cell.length_b   1.000
_cell.length_c   1.000
_cell.angle_alpha   90.00
_cell.angle_beta   90.00
_cell.angle_gamma   90.00
#
_symmetry.space_group_name_H-M   'P 1'
#
loop_
_entity.id
_entity.type
_entity.pdbx_description
1 polymer ?
#
loop_
_entity_poly.entity_id
_entity_poly.type
_entity_poly.pdbx_seq_one_letter_code
_entity_poly.pdbx_strand_id
1 'polypeptide(L)'
;TKITLLKKEFERDKVLNKIQEQRKQYEVLREIFTNPEKTQVYLVLNPDKLSHAESLRIFHSLKEIDIRLYRTIYNKRPANESCADIDPVFADIPSLHFPLSDTPLIGIQALQRYLQDNEIEVQSHVNVC
;
A
#
# COMPACT_ATOMS: atom_id res chain seq x y z
N THR A 1 13.17 -16.48 -50.94
CA THR A 1 12.00 -17.00 -50.20
C THR A 1 12.37 -17.76 -48.92
N LYS A 2 13.36 -18.68 -48.93
CA LYS A 2 13.82 -19.38 -47.70
C LYS A 2 14.49 -18.45 -46.67
N ILE A 3 15.28 -17.50 -47.12
CA ILE A 3 16.00 -16.54 -46.26
C ILE A 3 15.01 -15.60 -45.57
N THR A 4 13.91 -15.23 -46.19
CA THR A 4 12.88 -14.36 -45.60
C THR A 4 12.08 -15.08 -44.50
N LEU A 5 11.84 -16.38 -44.65
CA LEU A 5 11.18 -17.22 -43.65
C LEU A 5 12.07 -17.40 -42.40
N LEU A 6 13.36 -17.74 -42.61
CA LEU A 6 14.32 -17.88 -41.53
C LEU A 6 14.51 -16.57 -40.71
N LYS A 7 14.49 -15.42 -41.39
CA LYS A 7 14.59 -14.12 -40.77
C LYS A 7 13.36 -13.80 -39.91
N LYS A 8 12.15 -14.16 -40.38
CA LYS A 8 10.91 -14.03 -39.62
C LYS A 8 10.86 -14.96 -38.41
N GLU A 9 11.31 -16.19 -38.53
CA GLU A 9 11.40 -17.13 -37.39
C GLU A 9 12.39 -16.64 -36.33
N PHE A 10 13.55 -16.17 -36.75
CA PHE A 10 14.55 -15.63 -35.84
C PHE A 10 14.11 -14.36 -35.11
N GLU A 11 13.39 -13.46 -35.77
CA GLU A 11 12.80 -12.28 -35.12
C GLU A 11 11.69 -12.68 -34.14
N ARG A 12 10.86 -13.67 -34.50
CA ARG A 12 9.82 -14.20 -33.63
C ARG A 12 10.39 -14.86 -32.37
N ASP A 13 11.48 -15.59 -32.50
CA ASP A 13 12.17 -16.22 -31.38
C ASP A 13 12.79 -15.17 -30.44
N LYS A 14 13.37 -14.09 -30.95
CA LYS A 14 13.85 -12.96 -30.15
C LYS A 14 12.74 -12.29 -29.36
N VAL A 15 11.58 -12.07 -29.98
CA VAL A 15 10.41 -11.47 -29.31
C VAL A 15 9.88 -12.39 -28.24
N LEU A 16 9.76 -13.69 -28.51
CA LEU A 16 9.33 -14.69 -27.53
C LEU A 16 10.28 -14.77 -26.33
N ASN A 17 11.59 -14.79 -26.57
CA ASN A 17 12.59 -14.78 -25.51
C ASN A 17 12.49 -13.53 -24.64
N LYS A 18 12.29 -12.35 -25.24
CA LYS A 18 12.12 -11.10 -24.50
C LYS A 18 10.84 -11.10 -23.66
N ILE A 19 9.74 -11.64 -24.20
CA ILE A 19 8.49 -11.78 -23.45
C ILE A 19 8.66 -12.74 -22.26
N GLN A 20 9.35 -13.86 -22.45
CA GLN A 20 9.64 -14.82 -21.37
C GLN A 20 10.51 -14.21 -20.28
N GLU A 21 11.51 -13.43 -20.66
CA GLU A 21 12.39 -12.72 -19.72
C GLU A 21 11.61 -11.68 -18.89
N GLN A 22 10.76 -10.89 -19.54
CA GLN A 22 9.87 -9.95 -18.86
C GLN A 22 8.90 -10.66 -17.92
N ARG A 23 8.27 -11.75 -18.37
CA ARG A 23 7.39 -12.55 -17.54
C ARG A 23 8.10 -13.04 -16.27
N LYS A 24 9.31 -13.55 -16.41
CA LYS A 24 10.13 -14.00 -15.26
C LYS A 24 10.42 -12.86 -14.28
N GLN A 25 10.71 -11.66 -14.78
CA GLN A 25 10.91 -10.48 -13.94
C GLN A 25 9.62 -10.09 -13.18
N TYR A 26 8.46 -10.13 -13.84
CA TYR A 26 7.17 -9.89 -13.18
C TYR A 26 6.83 -10.95 -12.13
N GLU A 27 7.14 -12.21 -12.38
CA GLU A 27 6.93 -13.29 -11.41
C GLU A 27 7.78 -13.06 -10.14
N VAL A 28 9.04 -12.63 -10.28
CA VAL A 28 9.90 -12.28 -9.14
C VAL A 28 9.35 -11.07 -8.38
N LEU A 29 8.92 -10.01 -9.07
CA LEU A 29 8.32 -8.85 -8.42
C LEU A 29 7.03 -9.23 -7.68
N ARG A 30 6.17 -10.03 -8.31
CA ARG A 30 4.95 -10.51 -7.68
C ARG A 30 5.26 -11.27 -6.39
N GLU A 31 6.22 -12.18 -6.40
CA GLU A 31 6.65 -12.93 -5.22
C GLU A 31 7.11 -11.99 -4.09
N ILE A 32 7.85 -10.94 -4.41
CA ILE A 32 8.30 -9.95 -3.42
C ILE A 32 7.12 -9.22 -2.80
N PHE A 33 6.19 -8.72 -3.63
CA PHE A 33 5.06 -7.91 -3.15
C PHE A 33 3.97 -8.73 -2.44
N THR A 34 3.79 -10.00 -2.81
CA THR A 34 2.80 -10.87 -2.16
C THR A 34 3.33 -11.56 -0.90
N ASN A 35 4.64 -11.54 -0.67
CA ASN A 35 5.24 -12.13 0.52
C ASN A 35 5.24 -11.15 1.70
N PRO A 36 4.45 -11.40 2.77
CA PRO A 36 4.35 -10.50 3.91
C PRO A 36 5.63 -10.39 4.74
N GLU A 37 6.57 -11.33 4.59
CA GLU A 37 7.89 -11.25 5.26
C GLU A 37 8.85 -10.31 4.52
N LYS A 38 8.65 -10.11 3.21
CA LYS A 38 9.48 -9.26 2.36
C LYS A 38 8.91 -7.86 2.21
N THR A 39 7.57 -7.72 2.20
CA THR A 39 6.88 -6.46 1.91
C THR A 39 5.72 -6.23 2.86
N GLN A 40 5.70 -5.06 3.49
CA GLN A 40 4.57 -4.57 4.28
C GLN A 40 3.91 -3.42 3.55
N VAL A 41 2.63 -3.54 3.28
CA VAL A 41 1.84 -2.53 2.56
C VAL A 41 0.96 -1.78 3.55
N TYR A 42 1.11 -0.46 3.58
CA TYR A 42 0.32 0.44 4.41
C TYR A 42 -0.62 1.26 3.51
N LEU A 43 -1.87 1.35 3.89
CA LEU A 43 -2.85 2.21 3.22
C LEU A 43 -3.11 3.44 4.08
N VAL A 44 -2.79 4.63 3.55
CA VAL A 44 -2.98 5.90 4.24
C VAL A 44 -4.26 6.56 3.76
N LEU A 45 -5.14 6.89 4.71
CA LEU A 45 -6.42 7.54 4.45
C LEU A 45 -6.48 8.91 5.13
N ASN A 46 -7.05 9.90 4.45
CA ASN A 46 -7.45 11.16 5.06
C ASN A 46 -8.97 11.15 5.35
N PRO A 47 -9.46 11.99 6.26
CA PRO A 47 -10.86 12.02 6.68
C PRO A 47 -11.77 12.75 5.67
N ASP A 48 -11.63 12.43 4.39
CA ASP A 48 -12.48 12.98 3.33
C ASP A 48 -13.05 11.87 2.46
N LYS A 49 -14.22 12.13 1.89
CA LYS A 49 -14.96 11.15 1.08
C LYS A 49 -14.20 10.65 -0.14
N LEU A 50 -13.38 11.51 -0.74
CA LEU A 50 -12.60 11.14 -1.93
C LEU A 50 -11.47 10.20 -1.55
N SER A 51 -10.69 10.52 -0.52
CA SER A 51 -9.63 9.67 0.01
C SER A 51 -10.17 8.29 0.41
N HIS A 52 -11.34 8.26 1.07
CA HIS A 52 -12.00 7.03 1.45
C HIS A 52 -12.40 6.18 0.22
N ALA A 53 -13.08 6.76 -0.77
CA ALA A 53 -13.49 6.06 -1.98
C ALA A 53 -12.29 5.52 -2.79
N GLU A 54 -11.21 6.30 -2.89
CA GLU A 54 -9.96 5.87 -3.52
C GLU A 54 -9.30 4.72 -2.74
N SER A 55 -9.30 4.79 -1.42
CA SER A 55 -8.74 3.75 -0.55
C SER A 55 -9.47 2.42 -0.68
N LEU A 56 -10.79 2.43 -0.79
CA LEU A 56 -11.59 1.23 -1.08
C LEU A 56 -11.21 0.63 -2.43
N ARG A 57 -11.07 1.47 -3.46
CA ARG A 57 -10.67 1.03 -4.80
C ARG A 57 -9.28 0.39 -4.81
N ILE A 58 -8.32 1.04 -4.14
CA ILE A 58 -6.95 0.52 -3.98
C ILE A 58 -6.99 -0.81 -3.24
N PHE A 59 -7.73 -0.90 -2.14
CA PHE A 59 -7.85 -2.13 -1.37
C PHE A 59 -8.38 -3.30 -2.20
N HIS A 60 -9.44 -3.08 -2.98
CA HIS A 60 -9.97 -4.11 -3.88
C HIS A 60 -8.95 -4.52 -4.94
N SER A 61 -8.25 -3.56 -5.56
CA SER A 61 -7.21 -3.86 -6.55
C SER A 61 -6.04 -4.64 -5.95
N LEU A 62 -5.60 -4.31 -4.74
CA LEU A 62 -4.55 -5.07 -4.05
C LEU A 62 -4.99 -6.51 -3.77
N LYS A 63 -6.25 -6.69 -3.37
CA LYS A 63 -6.83 -8.01 -3.12
C LYS A 63 -6.90 -8.87 -4.38
N GLU A 64 -7.22 -8.28 -5.54
CA GLU A 64 -7.25 -8.96 -6.84
C GLU A 64 -5.88 -9.52 -7.27
N ILE A 65 -4.80 -8.91 -6.82
CA ILE A 65 -3.42 -9.33 -7.11
C ILE A 65 -2.72 -10.03 -5.95
N ASP A 66 -3.49 -10.48 -4.94
CA ASP A 66 -3.03 -11.19 -3.74
C ASP A 66 -2.06 -10.39 -2.85
N ILE A 67 -2.07 -9.07 -2.92
CA ILE A 67 -1.29 -8.22 -2.02
C ILE A 67 -2.13 -7.90 -0.78
N ARG A 68 -1.60 -8.25 0.40
CA ARG A 68 -2.27 -8.02 1.68
C ARG A 68 -1.86 -6.68 2.28
N LEU A 69 -2.84 -5.94 2.80
CA LEU A 69 -2.54 -4.80 3.65
C LEU A 69 -2.00 -5.28 5.00
N TYR A 70 -0.87 -4.70 5.38
CA TYR A 70 -0.32 -4.90 6.71
C TYR A 70 -1.03 -4.03 7.74
N ARG A 71 -1.34 -2.76 7.37
CA ARG A 71 -1.98 -1.80 8.26
C ARG A 71 -2.67 -0.68 7.48
N THR A 72 -3.73 -0.12 8.06
CA THR A 72 -4.30 1.17 7.63
C THR A 72 -3.79 2.30 8.51
N ILE A 73 -3.62 3.49 7.94
CA ILE A 73 -3.19 4.69 8.65
C ILE A 73 -4.23 5.78 8.40
N TYR A 74 -4.94 6.16 9.44
CA TYR A 74 -5.89 7.27 9.41
C TYR A 74 -5.13 8.56 9.76
N ASN A 75 -4.82 9.35 8.73
CA ASN A 75 -4.04 10.56 8.84
C ASN A 75 -4.96 11.79 8.99
N LYS A 76 -4.52 12.79 9.75
CA LYS A 76 -5.25 14.04 10.00
C LYS A 76 -6.67 13.83 10.55
N ARG A 77 -6.82 12.88 11.44
CA ARG A 77 -8.11 12.55 12.03
C ARG A 77 -8.60 13.70 12.91
N PRO A 78 -9.83 14.19 12.71
CA PRO A 78 -10.44 15.17 13.61
C PRO A 78 -10.60 14.62 15.03
N ALA A 79 -10.40 15.46 16.05
CA ALA A 79 -10.47 15.04 17.44
C ALA A 79 -11.87 14.57 17.89
N ASN A 80 -12.91 14.96 17.16
CA ASN A 80 -14.30 14.62 17.42
C ASN A 80 -14.79 13.34 16.69
N GLU A 81 -13.96 12.71 15.87
CA GLU A 81 -14.32 11.45 15.23
C GLU A 81 -14.08 10.27 16.16
N SER A 82 -15.09 9.39 16.22
CA SER A 82 -14.99 8.13 16.94
C SER A 82 -14.30 7.05 16.10
N CYS A 83 -13.66 6.09 16.74
CA CYS A 83 -13.16 4.89 16.08
C CYS A 83 -14.28 4.04 15.44
N ALA A 84 -15.53 4.27 15.82
CA ALA A 84 -16.69 3.62 15.21
C ALA A 84 -16.97 4.04 13.76
N ASP A 85 -16.33 5.13 13.29
CA ASP A 85 -16.47 5.64 11.91
C ASP A 85 -15.52 4.95 10.91
N ILE A 86 -14.80 3.92 11.35
CA ILE A 86 -13.97 3.09 10.48
C ILE A 86 -14.87 2.26 9.56
N ASP A 87 -14.59 2.31 8.25
CA ASP A 87 -15.31 1.49 7.28
C ASP A 87 -15.19 0.00 7.66
N PRO A 88 -16.32 -0.73 7.72
CA PRO A 88 -16.32 -2.16 8.04
C PRO A 88 -15.40 -3.00 7.16
N VAL A 89 -15.08 -2.54 5.95
CA VAL A 89 -14.15 -3.22 5.03
C VAL A 89 -12.73 -3.27 5.60
N PHE A 90 -12.35 -2.32 6.45
CA PHE A 90 -11.03 -2.26 7.10
C PHE A 90 -11.04 -2.74 8.55
N ALA A 91 -12.17 -3.19 9.09
CA ALA A 91 -12.32 -3.54 10.50
C ALA A 91 -11.34 -4.64 10.97
N ASP A 92 -11.01 -5.58 10.10
CA ASP A 92 -10.09 -6.68 10.41
C ASP A 92 -8.61 -6.33 10.19
N ILE A 93 -8.32 -5.09 9.75
CA ILE A 93 -6.96 -4.64 9.45
C ILE A 93 -6.47 -3.75 10.60
N PRO A 94 -5.32 -4.04 11.21
CA PRO A 94 -4.75 -3.18 12.25
C PRO A 94 -4.62 -1.74 11.76
N SER A 95 -4.99 -0.78 12.60
CA SER A 95 -4.98 0.63 12.23
C SER A 95 -4.07 1.47 13.12
N LEU A 96 -3.52 2.55 12.55
CA LEU A 96 -2.87 3.65 13.27
C LEU A 96 -3.66 4.92 13.02
N HIS A 97 -3.79 5.75 14.05
CA HIS A 97 -4.54 6.99 14.00
C HIS A 97 -3.63 8.17 14.31
N PHE A 98 -3.53 9.10 13.37
CA PHE A 98 -2.77 10.33 13.52
C PHE A 98 -3.75 11.50 13.60
N PRO A 99 -3.97 12.08 14.79
CA PRO A 99 -4.84 13.25 14.96
C PRO A 99 -4.36 14.43 14.13
N LEU A 100 -5.28 15.29 13.73
CA LEU A 100 -4.93 16.56 13.09
C LEU A 100 -4.17 17.43 14.09
N SER A 101 -2.97 17.87 13.71
CA SER A 101 -2.18 18.80 14.52
C SER A 101 -2.61 20.23 14.28
N ASP A 102 -2.80 20.99 15.37
CA ASP A 102 -3.11 22.42 15.30
C ASP A 102 -1.90 23.28 14.90
N THR A 103 -0.70 22.68 14.96
CA THR A 103 0.55 23.36 14.64
C THR A 103 1.29 22.63 13.52
N PRO A 104 2.04 23.35 12.67
CA PRO A 104 2.86 22.71 11.64
C PRO A 104 3.90 21.74 12.21
N LEU A 105 3.92 20.51 11.73
CA LEU A 105 4.87 19.48 12.13
C LEU A 105 6.16 19.60 11.30
N ILE A 106 6.98 20.59 11.61
CA ILE A 106 8.23 20.85 10.89
C ILE A 106 9.45 20.41 11.72
N GLY A 107 10.21 19.49 11.16
CA GLY A 107 11.43 18.94 11.77
C GLY A 107 11.20 17.80 12.76
N ILE A 108 12.28 17.10 13.08
CA ILE A 108 12.24 15.87 13.89
C ILE A 108 11.68 16.12 15.30
N GLN A 109 12.06 17.23 15.92
CA GLN A 109 11.63 17.55 17.29
C GLN A 109 10.11 17.77 17.38
N ALA A 110 9.51 18.45 16.39
CA ALA A 110 8.07 18.65 16.35
C ALA A 110 7.33 17.33 16.16
N LEU A 111 7.83 16.46 15.28
CA LEU A 111 7.28 15.12 15.06
C LEU A 111 7.40 14.24 16.31
N GLN A 112 8.53 14.22 16.97
CA GLN A 112 8.72 13.45 18.21
C GLN A 112 7.76 13.89 19.30
N ARG A 113 7.62 15.20 19.51
CA ARG A 113 6.67 15.76 20.48
C ARG A 113 5.24 15.38 20.13
N TYR A 114 4.85 15.54 18.87
CA TYR A 114 3.52 15.15 18.38
C TYR A 114 3.20 13.67 18.65
N LEU A 115 4.15 12.75 18.40
CA LEU A 115 3.96 11.33 18.68
C LEU A 115 3.81 11.05 20.18
N GLN A 116 4.60 11.74 21.02
CA GLN A 116 4.52 11.61 22.48
C GLN A 116 3.21 12.16 23.04
N ASP A 117 2.81 13.36 22.61
CA ASP A 117 1.59 14.04 23.07
C ASP A 117 0.31 13.28 22.72
N ASN A 118 0.34 12.51 21.63
CA ASN A 118 -0.78 11.69 21.15
C ASN A 118 -0.65 10.20 21.47
N GLU A 119 0.37 9.81 22.26
CA GLU A 119 0.62 8.41 22.66
C GLU A 119 0.70 7.44 21.45
N ILE A 120 1.22 7.91 20.30
CA ILE A 120 1.30 7.13 19.08
C ILE A 120 2.57 6.27 19.10
N GLU A 121 2.39 4.96 19.24
CA GLU A 121 3.48 3.99 19.16
C GLU A 121 3.53 3.39 17.73
N VAL A 122 4.47 3.85 16.92
CA VAL A 122 4.63 3.40 15.54
C VAL A 122 5.09 1.94 15.44
N GLN A 123 5.76 1.42 16.46
CA GLN A 123 6.32 0.07 16.51
C GLN A 123 5.41 -0.96 17.20
N SER A 124 4.42 -0.54 17.96
CA SER A 124 3.52 -1.46 18.65
C SER A 124 2.54 -2.12 17.69
N HIS A 125 2.31 -3.41 17.91
CA HIS A 125 1.46 -4.21 17.03
C HIS A 125 -0.05 -3.95 17.19
N VAL A 126 -0.46 -3.09 18.10
CA VAL A 126 -1.89 -2.88 18.39
C VAL A 126 -2.14 -1.47 18.94
N ASN A 127 -2.61 -0.56 18.11
CA ASN A 127 -3.60 0.40 18.59
C ASN A 127 -4.95 -0.06 18.02
N VAL A 128 -5.58 -0.96 18.75
CA VAL A 128 -7.00 -1.23 18.57
C VAL A 128 -7.70 -0.03 19.22
N CYS A 129 -8.50 0.67 18.43
CA CYS A 129 -9.46 1.60 18.99
C CYS A 129 -10.35 0.92 20.00
#